data_21892b0d7d744ae37ccae68c087949b5
#
_entry.id   21892b0d7d744ae37ccae68c087949b5
#
_cell.length_a   1.000
_cell.length_b   1.000
_cell.length_c   1.000
_cell.angle_alpha   90.00
_cell.angle_beta   90.00
_cell.angle_gamma   90.00
#
_symmetry.space_group_name_H-M   'P 1'
#
loop_
_entity.id
_entity.type
_entity.pdbx_description
1 polymer ?
#
loop_
_entity_poly.entity_id
_entity_poly.type
_entity_poly.pdbx_seq_one_letter_code
_entity_poly.pdbx_strand_id
1 'polypeptide(L)'
;MSVIFYHNTTDGRCAAAIVQRCVNRAYMRSTNFGYVTDWSKLRFGEEVYLLGVHFQVASMFDLEKNYKLTYIDHHESSKRILKDAKFHGRHTILDTSASTALLTWKYFMEDAPVPKAVEYISEYTLNEIKFGSPAVEFWEGLNSVNTRPDQNELWDKLFADDEETISRICARGREIMEYVKIENNLLASSRVYKAEWEGYNCLMVNYRPSSSRFFEPVLEALGDEAKNIDLLVTYAWLGFRGCWKATVYANKPKIDIGKFLEEKYAGGGQPGVGSFLCDELPWYEASSAIMKHPKNTIDQYLDSHIVARQYKQQGNRTLFNQAVYYDVVKGFNCGIINCPEENKSIFDYADKNLPCLDLGITWCWENNGKYKVVIYPLSGKINRDGLIKFIADLGYEGGASIINDGIMYFVDMLPFSKLKRKAETLLTQI
;
A
#
# COMPACT_ATOMS: atom_id res chain seq x y z
N MET A 1 2.86 4.95 -32.77
CA MET A 1 2.73 5.51 -31.38
C MET A 1 3.15 4.41 -30.46
N SER A 2 3.95 4.73 -29.43
CA SER A 2 4.38 3.72 -28.46
C SER A 2 3.43 3.68 -27.26
N VAL A 3 3.23 2.52 -26.66
CA VAL A 3 2.40 2.36 -25.45
C VAL A 3 3.27 1.79 -24.33
N ILE A 4 3.26 2.47 -23.17
CA ILE A 4 4.05 2.08 -22.00
C ILE A 4 3.09 1.65 -20.89
N PHE A 5 3.10 0.37 -20.54
CA PHE A 5 2.47 -0.15 -19.34
C PHE A 5 3.54 -0.29 -18.27
N TYR A 6 3.28 0.26 -17.09
CA TYR A 6 4.26 0.23 -16.00
C TYR A 6 3.58 -0.11 -14.67
N HIS A 7 4.30 -0.85 -13.84
CA HIS A 7 3.84 -1.12 -12.49
C HIS A 7 3.70 0.18 -11.70
N ASN A 8 2.58 0.35 -11.00
CA ASN A 8 2.28 1.60 -10.28
C ASN A 8 3.09 1.72 -8.96
N THR A 9 4.39 1.50 -9.05
CA THR A 9 5.39 1.67 -8.00
C THR A 9 6.36 2.78 -8.39
N THR A 10 7.16 3.27 -7.47
CA THR A 10 8.20 4.27 -7.76
C THR A 10 9.20 3.74 -8.78
N ASP A 11 9.60 2.47 -8.66
CA ASP A 11 10.48 1.80 -9.63
C ASP A 11 9.86 1.74 -11.04
N GLY A 12 8.61 1.28 -11.16
CA GLY A 12 7.92 1.24 -12.44
C GLY A 12 7.66 2.62 -13.05
N ARG A 13 7.40 3.64 -12.23
CA ARG A 13 7.24 5.04 -12.69
C ARG A 13 8.57 5.61 -13.20
N CYS A 14 9.68 5.32 -12.50
CA CYS A 14 11.01 5.69 -12.95
C CYS A 14 11.36 5.03 -14.29
N ALA A 15 11.12 3.72 -14.41
CA ALA A 15 11.31 3.00 -15.66
C ALA A 15 10.49 3.61 -16.81
N ALA A 16 9.22 3.93 -16.59
CA ALA A 16 8.37 4.57 -17.58
C ALA A 16 8.85 5.98 -17.95
N ALA A 17 9.38 6.75 -17.00
CA ALA A 17 9.96 8.06 -17.24
C ALA A 17 11.22 7.99 -18.11
N ILE A 18 12.04 6.95 -17.95
CA ILE A 18 13.20 6.68 -18.80
C ILE A 18 12.74 6.38 -20.23
N VAL A 19 11.83 5.41 -20.41
CA VAL A 19 11.34 5.02 -21.75
C VAL A 19 10.69 6.21 -22.45
N GLN A 20 9.90 7.02 -21.74
CA GLN A 20 9.25 8.21 -22.32
C GLN A 20 10.24 9.18 -23.00
N ARG A 21 11.47 9.26 -22.49
CA ARG A 21 12.53 10.12 -23.05
C ARG A 21 13.22 9.52 -24.25
N CYS A 22 13.11 8.21 -24.41
CA CYS A 22 13.75 7.47 -25.51
C CYS A 22 12.80 7.25 -26.69
N VAL A 23 11.48 7.41 -26.49
CA VAL A 23 10.50 7.12 -27.53
C VAL A 23 9.67 8.35 -27.91
N ASN A 24 9.37 8.45 -29.23
CA ASN A 24 8.55 9.53 -29.73
C ASN A 24 7.06 9.26 -29.46
N ARG A 25 6.38 10.13 -28.69
CA ARG A 25 4.94 10.08 -28.42
C ARG A 25 4.48 8.77 -27.80
N ALA A 26 4.72 8.61 -26.50
CA ALA A 26 4.24 7.49 -25.72
C ALA A 26 2.86 7.77 -25.07
N TYR A 27 1.97 6.78 -25.15
CA TYR A 27 0.80 6.71 -24.27
C TYR A 27 1.17 5.87 -23.07
N MET A 28 1.04 6.43 -21.86
CA MET A 28 1.45 5.77 -20.62
C MET A 28 0.25 5.33 -19.79
N ARG A 29 0.30 4.11 -19.29
CA ARG A 29 -0.74 3.52 -18.47
C ARG A 29 -0.13 2.79 -17.27
N SER A 30 -0.43 3.27 -16.07
CA SER A 30 -0.11 2.53 -14.85
C SER A 30 -1.00 1.29 -14.74
N THR A 31 -0.43 0.19 -14.29
CA THR A 31 -1.14 -1.06 -14.07
C THR A 31 -0.55 -1.81 -12.87
N ASN A 32 -1.20 -2.87 -12.44
CA ASN A 32 -0.73 -3.75 -11.37
C ASN A 32 -0.99 -5.20 -11.78
N PHE A 33 -0.35 -6.15 -11.09
CA PHE A 33 -0.59 -7.57 -11.30
C PHE A 33 -2.07 -7.92 -11.13
N GLY A 34 -2.58 -8.76 -12.01
CA GLY A 34 -3.99 -9.20 -11.99
C GLY A 34 -5.01 -8.21 -12.54
N TYR A 35 -4.59 -7.05 -13.05
CA TYR A 35 -5.49 -6.14 -13.74
C TYR A 35 -5.74 -6.62 -15.18
N VAL A 36 -7.01 -6.63 -15.57
CA VAL A 36 -7.41 -6.84 -16.95
C VAL A 36 -7.18 -5.55 -17.73
N THR A 37 -6.42 -5.63 -18.80
CA THR A 37 -6.13 -4.48 -19.65
C THR A 37 -6.97 -4.56 -20.92
N ASP A 38 -7.63 -3.45 -21.27
CA ASP A 38 -8.31 -3.31 -22.56
C ASP A 38 -7.29 -3.05 -23.65
N TRP A 39 -7.07 -4.05 -24.50
CA TRP A 39 -6.16 -4.02 -25.64
C TRP A 39 -6.79 -3.42 -26.90
N SER A 40 -8.12 -3.18 -26.94
CA SER A 40 -8.86 -2.75 -28.13
C SER A 40 -8.35 -1.42 -28.71
N LYS A 41 -7.64 -0.64 -27.91
CA LYS A 41 -7.05 0.65 -28.31
C LYS A 41 -5.66 0.54 -28.92
N LEU A 42 -5.03 -0.64 -28.85
CA LEU A 42 -3.73 -0.87 -29.47
C LEU A 42 -3.91 -1.18 -30.96
N ARG A 43 -3.07 -0.57 -31.79
CA ARG A 43 -3.02 -0.88 -33.21
C ARG A 43 -1.97 -1.96 -33.48
N PHE A 44 -2.28 -2.90 -34.31
CA PHE A 44 -1.35 -3.97 -34.72
C PHE A 44 0.01 -3.40 -35.12
N GLY A 45 1.09 -3.98 -34.62
CA GLY A 45 2.46 -3.60 -34.94
C GLY A 45 2.99 -2.36 -34.18
N GLU A 46 2.21 -1.78 -33.27
CA GLU A 46 2.72 -0.71 -32.35
C GLU A 46 3.81 -1.25 -31.43
N GLU A 47 4.64 -0.34 -30.93
CA GLU A 47 5.62 -0.65 -29.91
C GLU A 47 4.94 -0.64 -28.54
N VAL A 48 5.12 -1.73 -27.81
CA VAL A 48 4.56 -1.92 -26.46
C VAL A 48 5.69 -2.20 -25.49
N TYR A 49 5.73 -1.41 -24.43
CA TYR A 49 6.68 -1.55 -23.33
C TYR A 49 5.95 -2.03 -22.09
N LEU A 50 6.41 -3.12 -21.49
CA LEU A 50 5.94 -3.62 -20.20
C LEU A 50 7.06 -3.48 -19.17
N LEU A 51 6.83 -2.71 -18.11
CA LEU A 51 7.87 -2.33 -17.15
C LEU A 51 7.45 -2.73 -15.73
N GLY A 52 8.11 -3.75 -15.18
CA GLY A 52 7.90 -4.24 -13.81
C GLY A 52 6.57 -4.93 -13.58
N VAL A 53 5.89 -5.36 -14.62
CA VAL A 53 4.60 -6.06 -14.53
C VAL A 53 4.38 -6.95 -15.73
N HIS A 54 3.81 -8.14 -15.52
CA HIS A 54 3.32 -8.99 -16.60
C HIS A 54 1.80 -9.13 -16.55
N PHE A 55 1.22 -9.49 -17.68
CA PHE A 55 -0.19 -9.86 -17.78
C PHE A 55 -0.36 -11.39 -17.71
N GLN A 56 -1.58 -11.87 -17.88
CA GLN A 56 -1.83 -13.29 -18.01
C GLN A 56 -0.96 -13.88 -19.13
N VAL A 57 -0.48 -15.09 -18.92
CA VAL A 57 0.47 -15.76 -19.85
C VAL A 57 -0.03 -15.74 -21.30
N ALA A 58 -1.32 -16.06 -21.53
CA ALA A 58 -1.90 -16.00 -22.86
C ALA A 58 -1.78 -14.60 -23.49
N SER A 59 -2.03 -13.55 -22.72
CA SER A 59 -1.89 -12.16 -23.17
C SER A 59 -0.44 -11.80 -23.49
N MET A 60 0.54 -12.36 -22.78
CA MET A 60 1.96 -12.14 -23.08
C MET A 60 2.34 -12.71 -24.44
N PHE A 61 1.86 -13.91 -24.78
CA PHE A 61 2.05 -14.49 -26.11
C PHE A 61 1.35 -13.69 -27.21
N ASP A 62 0.13 -13.21 -26.97
CA ASP A 62 -0.60 -12.38 -27.92
C ASP A 62 0.11 -11.04 -28.16
N LEU A 63 0.66 -10.42 -27.12
CA LEU A 63 1.44 -9.20 -27.23
C LEU A 63 2.71 -9.42 -28.05
N GLU A 64 3.48 -10.46 -27.76
CA GLU A 64 4.70 -10.79 -28.51
C GLU A 64 4.42 -11.09 -29.97
N LYS A 65 3.29 -11.74 -30.30
CA LYS A 65 2.87 -12.08 -31.64
C LYS A 65 2.42 -10.86 -32.46
N ASN A 66 1.68 -9.94 -31.83
CA ASN A 66 0.94 -8.91 -32.55
C ASN A 66 1.58 -7.52 -32.48
N TYR A 67 2.56 -7.32 -31.58
CA TYR A 67 3.18 -6.03 -31.27
C TYR A 67 4.71 -6.17 -31.21
N LYS A 68 5.40 -5.03 -31.24
CA LYS A 68 6.83 -4.98 -30.96
C LYS A 68 7.00 -4.85 -29.43
N LEU A 69 6.93 -5.97 -28.75
CA LEU A 69 7.00 -6.02 -27.29
C LEU A 69 8.42 -5.88 -26.78
N THR A 70 8.65 -4.93 -25.88
CA THR A 70 9.81 -4.87 -24.99
C THR A 70 9.31 -5.08 -23.56
N TYR A 71 9.80 -6.13 -22.90
CA TYR A 71 9.40 -6.49 -21.54
C TYR A 71 10.62 -6.49 -20.61
N ILE A 72 10.58 -5.67 -19.56
CA ILE A 72 11.65 -5.53 -18.57
C ILE A 72 11.05 -5.70 -17.18
N ASP A 73 11.54 -6.68 -16.42
CA ASP A 73 11.02 -6.96 -15.07
C ASP A 73 12.09 -7.61 -14.18
N HIS A 74 11.97 -7.38 -12.87
CA HIS A 74 12.87 -7.91 -11.85
C HIS A 74 12.20 -8.90 -10.89
N HIS A 75 10.89 -9.14 -11.01
CA HIS A 75 10.17 -10.00 -10.09
C HIS A 75 10.48 -11.47 -10.32
N GLU A 76 10.90 -12.20 -9.27
CA GLU A 76 11.19 -13.63 -9.35
C GLU A 76 9.96 -14.44 -9.75
N SER A 77 8.76 -14.03 -9.28
CA SER A 77 7.49 -14.67 -9.68
C SER A 77 7.24 -14.57 -11.17
N SER A 78 7.49 -13.39 -11.77
CA SER A 78 7.36 -13.18 -13.22
C SER A 78 8.31 -14.08 -14.01
N LYS A 79 9.58 -14.13 -13.55
CA LYS A 79 10.63 -14.96 -14.16
C LYS A 79 10.24 -16.44 -14.14
N ARG A 80 9.74 -16.93 -12.99
CA ARG A 80 9.29 -18.32 -12.83
C ARG A 80 8.08 -18.63 -13.71
N ILE A 81 7.01 -17.85 -13.62
CA ILE A 81 5.77 -18.06 -14.37
C ILE A 81 6.01 -18.09 -15.88
N LEU A 82 6.79 -17.13 -16.39
CA LEU A 82 7.06 -17.05 -17.83
C LEU A 82 8.04 -18.11 -18.31
N LYS A 83 9.00 -18.52 -17.46
CA LYS A 83 9.88 -19.67 -17.75
C LYS A 83 9.09 -20.98 -17.84
N ASP A 84 8.19 -21.23 -16.88
CA ASP A 84 7.33 -22.42 -16.85
C ASP A 84 6.40 -22.46 -18.08
N ALA A 85 5.91 -21.31 -18.49
CA ALA A 85 5.12 -21.14 -19.71
C ALA A 85 5.95 -21.19 -21.00
N LYS A 86 7.27 -21.30 -20.93
CA LYS A 86 8.19 -21.26 -22.08
C LYS A 86 8.03 -19.98 -22.93
N PHE A 87 7.76 -18.85 -22.27
CA PHE A 87 7.71 -17.57 -22.94
C PHE A 87 9.14 -17.06 -23.21
N HIS A 88 9.44 -16.77 -24.46
CA HIS A 88 10.73 -16.25 -24.94
C HIS A 88 10.49 -15.06 -25.87
N GLY A 89 10.13 -13.90 -25.28
CA GLY A 89 9.97 -12.67 -26.06
C GLY A 89 11.32 -12.14 -26.59
N ARG A 90 11.32 -11.54 -27.77
CA ARG A 90 12.54 -11.09 -28.48
C ARG A 90 13.31 -10.03 -27.70
N HIS A 91 12.59 -9.13 -27.03
CA HIS A 91 13.14 -8.06 -26.19
C HIS A 91 12.64 -8.23 -24.76
N THR A 92 13.05 -9.31 -24.12
CA THR A 92 12.66 -9.65 -22.75
C THR A 92 13.86 -9.69 -21.85
N ILE A 93 13.85 -8.85 -20.80
CA ILE A 93 14.85 -8.80 -19.74
C ILE A 93 14.16 -9.18 -18.42
N LEU A 94 14.51 -10.35 -17.89
CA LEU A 94 14.04 -10.87 -16.62
C LEU A 94 15.25 -11.11 -15.72
N ASP A 95 15.63 -10.09 -14.96
CA ASP A 95 16.81 -10.13 -14.10
C ASP A 95 16.48 -9.60 -12.71
N THR A 96 16.61 -10.48 -11.73
CA THR A 96 16.31 -10.18 -10.32
C THR A 96 17.44 -9.49 -9.58
N SER A 97 18.58 -9.30 -10.22
CA SER A 97 19.78 -8.66 -9.61
C SER A 97 19.73 -7.12 -9.66
N ALA A 98 18.77 -6.54 -10.36
CA ALA A 98 18.59 -5.09 -10.46
C ALA A 98 17.09 -4.74 -10.57
N SER A 99 16.70 -3.56 -10.13
CA SER A 99 15.31 -3.10 -10.25
C SER A 99 14.91 -2.85 -11.70
N THR A 100 13.61 -2.80 -11.97
CA THR A 100 13.10 -2.49 -13.32
C THR A 100 13.63 -1.14 -13.84
N ALA A 101 13.74 -0.11 -12.99
CA ALA A 101 14.29 1.19 -13.37
C ALA A 101 15.75 1.07 -13.82
N LEU A 102 16.58 0.37 -13.05
CA LEU A 102 18.00 0.19 -13.37
C LEU A 102 18.19 -0.67 -14.64
N LEU A 103 17.42 -1.74 -14.79
CA LEU A 103 17.42 -2.55 -16.00
C LEU A 103 17.01 -1.74 -17.24
N THR A 104 15.98 -0.90 -17.07
CA THR A 104 15.50 -0.01 -18.14
C THR A 104 16.54 1.03 -18.50
N TRP A 105 17.23 1.63 -17.51
CA TRP A 105 18.32 2.57 -17.78
C TRP A 105 19.43 1.91 -18.60
N LYS A 106 19.92 0.75 -18.16
CA LYS A 106 20.96 0.00 -18.87
C LYS A 106 20.55 -0.40 -20.29
N TYR A 107 19.28 -0.71 -20.50
CA TYR A 107 18.78 -1.10 -21.82
C TYR A 107 18.69 0.07 -22.81
N PHE A 108 18.23 1.24 -22.35
CA PHE A 108 18.00 2.38 -23.23
C PHE A 108 19.16 3.37 -23.29
N MET A 109 19.97 3.44 -22.25
CA MET A 109 21.05 4.44 -22.10
C MET A 109 22.44 3.83 -22.25
N GLU A 110 22.51 2.50 -22.45
CA GLU A 110 23.75 1.72 -22.70
C GLU A 110 24.93 2.15 -21.80
N ASP A 111 25.88 2.92 -22.34
CA ASP A 111 27.11 3.33 -21.66
C ASP A 111 26.96 4.61 -20.79
N ALA A 112 25.78 5.21 -20.73
CA ALA A 112 25.58 6.39 -19.91
C ALA A 112 25.70 6.06 -18.42
N PRO A 113 26.34 6.92 -17.61
CA PRO A 113 26.42 6.71 -16.17
C PRO A 113 25.01 6.61 -15.57
N VAL A 114 24.86 5.71 -14.59
CA VAL A 114 23.58 5.53 -13.91
C VAL A 114 23.37 6.71 -12.95
N PRO A 115 22.27 7.47 -13.04
CA PRO A 115 21.99 8.55 -12.10
C PRO A 115 21.78 8.04 -10.67
N LYS A 116 22.22 8.81 -9.67
CA LYS A 116 22.03 8.51 -8.24
C LYS A 116 20.57 8.18 -7.89
N ALA A 117 19.63 8.91 -8.49
CA ALA A 117 18.21 8.66 -8.29
C ALA A 117 17.78 7.24 -8.69
N VAL A 118 18.29 6.73 -9.82
CA VAL A 118 18.03 5.38 -10.31
C VAL A 118 18.68 4.33 -9.40
N GLU A 119 19.91 4.61 -8.94
CA GLU A 119 20.62 3.73 -7.99
C GLU A 119 19.86 3.65 -6.66
N TYR A 120 19.44 4.77 -6.07
CA TYR A 120 18.69 4.80 -4.81
C TYR A 120 17.35 4.07 -4.93
N ILE A 121 16.62 4.26 -6.04
CA ILE A 121 15.37 3.53 -6.30
C ILE A 121 15.65 2.02 -6.39
N SER A 122 16.73 1.63 -7.08
CA SER A 122 17.08 0.21 -7.25
C SER A 122 17.44 -0.45 -5.92
N GLU A 123 18.27 0.20 -5.12
CA GLU A 123 18.64 -0.31 -3.80
C GLU A 123 17.45 -0.53 -2.88
N TYR A 124 16.58 0.48 -2.81
CA TYR A 124 15.39 0.35 -1.97
C TYR A 124 14.45 -0.73 -2.46
N THR A 125 14.24 -0.83 -3.77
CA THR A 125 13.37 -1.83 -4.39
C THR A 125 13.83 -3.26 -4.11
N LEU A 126 15.14 -3.49 -4.14
CA LEU A 126 15.74 -4.80 -3.89
C LEU A 126 15.99 -5.09 -2.40
N ASN A 127 15.76 -4.13 -1.53
CA ASN A 127 16.10 -4.18 -0.11
C ASN A 127 17.62 -4.40 0.13
N GLU A 128 18.46 -3.94 -0.79
CA GLU A 128 19.91 -4.03 -0.74
C GLU A 128 20.53 -2.66 -0.46
N ILE A 129 20.24 -2.06 0.70
CA ILE A 129 20.60 -0.67 1.00
C ILE A 129 22.14 -0.52 1.18
N LYS A 130 22.83 -0.22 0.09
CA LYS A 130 24.31 -0.03 0.04
C LYS A 130 24.70 1.40 0.40
N PHE A 131 23.94 2.40 -0.03
CA PHE A 131 24.18 3.82 0.29
C PHE A 131 23.64 4.24 1.66
N GLY A 132 23.02 3.30 2.42
CA GLY A 132 22.53 3.56 3.77
C GLY A 132 21.34 4.52 3.80
N SER A 133 21.33 5.45 4.77
CA SER A 133 20.20 6.36 4.98
C SER A 133 19.85 7.24 3.77
N PRO A 134 20.76 7.75 2.94
CA PRO A 134 20.39 8.56 1.78
C PRO A 134 19.43 7.88 0.79
N ALA A 135 19.59 6.58 0.53
CA ALA A 135 18.67 5.85 -0.35
C ALA A 135 17.28 5.73 0.24
N VAL A 136 17.18 5.49 1.56
CA VAL A 136 15.90 5.41 2.29
C VAL A 136 15.23 6.78 2.37
N GLU A 137 15.99 7.82 2.74
CA GLU A 137 15.51 9.19 2.79
C GLU A 137 15.01 9.65 1.41
N PHE A 138 15.77 9.36 0.36
CA PHE A 138 15.37 9.68 -1.01
C PHE A 138 14.06 8.98 -1.40
N TRP A 139 13.92 7.70 -1.11
CA TRP A 139 12.71 6.94 -1.40
C TRP A 139 11.48 7.52 -0.70
N GLU A 140 11.57 7.78 0.60
CA GLU A 140 10.45 8.34 1.37
C GLU A 140 10.10 9.76 0.90
N GLY A 141 11.10 10.58 0.61
CA GLY A 141 10.90 11.92 0.07
C GLY A 141 10.28 11.90 -1.32
N LEU A 142 10.75 11.00 -2.20
CA LEU A 142 10.24 10.87 -3.57
C LEU A 142 8.79 10.39 -3.59
N ASN A 143 8.40 9.47 -2.70
CA ASN A 143 7.03 9.02 -2.57
C ASN A 143 6.05 10.09 -2.07
N SER A 144 6.54 11.17 -1.49
CA SER A 144 5.74 12.31 -1.03
C SER A 144 5.44 13.35 -2.11
N VAL A 145 6.02 13.22 -3.30
CA VAL A 145 5.80 14.13 -4.42
C VAL A 145 5.12 13.43 -5.59
N ASN A 146 4.66 14.19 -6.57
CA ASN A 146 4.07 13.62 -7.77
C ASN A 146 5.16 13.04 -8.67
N THR A 147 5.28 11.73 -8.70
CA THR A 147 6.26 10.96 -9.50
C THR A 147 5.67 10.34 -10.75
N ARG A 148 4.57 10.87 -11.28
CA ARG A 148 4.06 10.39 -12.57
C ARG A 148 5.16 10.50 -13.62
N PRO A 149 5.28 9.54 -14.55
CA PRO A 149 6.36 9.57 -15.56
C PRO A 149 6.37 10.84 -16.43
N ASP A 150 5.19 11.48 -16.60
CA ASP A 150 5.00 12.73 -17.34
C ASP A 150 5.40 14.01 -16.56
N GLN A 151 5.91 13.88 -15.34
CA GLN A 151 6.51 15.00 -14.59
C GLN A 151 7.94 15.27 -15.10
N ASN A 152 8.03 15.82 -16.29
CA ASN A 152 9.30 15.95 -17.01
C ASN A 152 10.33 16.77 -16.22
N GLU A 153 9.95 17.91 -15.63
CA GLU A 153 10.88 18.75 -14.88
C GLU A 153 11.54 17.98 -13.71
N LEU A 154 10.76 17.19 -12.98
CA LEU A 154 11.31 16.39 -11.89
C LEU A 154 12.28 15.33 -12.39
N TRP A 155 11.84 14.53 -13.37
CA TRP A 155 12.65 13.42 -13.85
C TRP A 155 13.89 13.88 -14.62
N ASP A 156 13.82 14.99 -15.34
CA ASP A 156 14.97 15.57 -16.04
C ASP A 156 16.06 15.99 -15.06
N LYS A 157 15.68 16.64 -13.96
CA LYS A 157 16.62 16.98 -12.88
C LYS A 157 17.21 15.76 -12.21
N LEU A 158 16.39 14.73 -11.93
CA LEU A 158 16.85 13.51 -11.29
C LEU A 158 17.80 12.70 -12.19
N PHE A 159 17.53 12.66 -13.48
CA PHE A 159 18.41 11.96 -14.44
C PHE A 159 19.67 12.76 -14.81
N ALA A 160 19.68 14.05 -14.56
CA ALA A 160 20.86 14.90 -14.67
C ALA A 160 21.71 14.97 -13.39
N ASP A 161 21.38 14.16 -12.36
CA ASP A 161 22.03 14.19 -11.04
C ASP A 161 22.05 15.60 -10.39
N ASP A 162 20.94 16.37 -10.54
CA ASP A 162 20.79 17.67 -9.90
C ASP A 162 20.83 17.53 -8.37
N GLU A 163 21.97 17.87 -7.79
CA GLU A 163 22.23 17.66 -6.36
C GLU A 163 21.29 18.44 -5.45
N GLU A 164 20.84 19.62 -5.87
CA GLU A 164 19.88 20.43 -5.09
C GLU A 164 18.54 19.71 -5.00
N THR A 165 18.04 19.16 -6.11
CA THR A 165 16.78 18.41 -6.16
C THR A 165 16.89 17.12 -5.34
N ILE A 166 17.98 16.35 -5.48
CA ILE A 166 18.21 15.11 -4.73
C ILE A 166 18.30 15.41 -3.23
N SER A 167 19.09 16.40 -2.82
CA SER A 167 19.25 16.79 -1.42
C SER A 167 17.94 17.25 -0.79
N ARG A 168 17.15 18.03 -1.51
CA ARG A 168 15.82 18.47 -1.07
C ARG A 168 14.85 17.30 -0.88
N ILE A 169 14.88 16.31 -1.77
CA ILE A 169 14.06 15.08 -1.65
C ILE A 169 14.52 14.28 -0.43
N CYS A 170 15.82 14.08 -0.23
CA CYS A 170 16.34 13.38 0.94
C CYS A 170 15.98 14.09 2.25
N ALA A 171 16.13 15.42 2.33
CA ALA A 171 15.76 16.19 3.52
C ALA A 171 14.28 15.99 3.87
N ARG A 172 13.41 16.07 2.86
CA ARG A 172 11.98 15.80 3.03
C ARG A 172 11.70 14.38 3.50
N GLY A 173 12.41 13.40 2.96
CA GLY A 173 12.28 12.00 3.38
C GLY A 173 12.69 11.79 4.83
N ARG A 174 13.75 12.46 5.28
CA ARG A 174 14.19 12.43 6.69
C ARG A 174 13.10 12.92 7.63
N GLU A 175 12.50 14.07 7.32
CA GLU A 175 11.39 14.62 8.10
C GLU A 175 10.20 13.66 8.16
N ILE A 176 9.85 13.02 7.02
CA ILE A 176 8.79 12.02 6.95
C ILE A 176 9.13 10.81 7.83
N MET A 177 10.37 10.33 7.77
CA MET A 177 10.79 9.16 8.56
C MET A 177 10.75 9.46 10.07
N GLU A 178 11.16 10.65 10.50
CA GLU A 178 11.06 11.07 11.90
C GLU A 178 9.60 11.08 12.36
N TYR A 179 8.71 11.67 11.56
CA TYR A 179 7.28 11.68 11.87
C TYR A 179 6.70 10.25 11.92
N VAL A 180 6.96 9.43 10.91
CA VAL A 180 6.47 8.04 10.85
C VAL A 180 7.00 7.23 12.03
N LYS A 181 8.23 7.47 12.48
CA LYS A 181 8.79 6.81 13.66
C LYS A 181 7.97 7.14 14.92
N ILE A 182 7.61 8.40 15.14
CA ILE A 182 6.81 8.82 16.29
C ILE A 182 5.42 8.19 16.23
N GLU A 183 4.74 8.28 15.09
CA GLU A 183 3.40 7.68 14.88
C GLU A 183 3.43 6.16 15.07
N ASN A 184 4.42 5.49 14.50
CA ASN A 184 4.57 4.05 14.64
C ASN A 184 4.78 3.63 16.11
N ASN A 185 5.58 4.39 16.87
CA ASN A 185 5.78 4.10 18.29
C ASN A 185 4.47 4.16 19.10
N LEU A 186 3.65 5.17 18.82
CA LEU A 186 2.36 5.33 19.48
C LEU A 186 1.36 4.23 19.09
N LEU A 187 1.25 3.96 17.80
CA LEU A 187 0.32 2.97 17.28
C LEU A 187 0.74 1.54 17.62
N ALA A 188 2.03 1.23 17.52
CA ALA A 188 2.54 -0.11 17.79
C ALA A 188 2.30 -0.51 19.25
N SER A 189 2.58 0.40 20.19
CA SER A 189 2.38 0.13 21.61
C SER A 189 0.90 -0.12 22.00
N SER A 190 -0.06 0.42 21.25
CA SER A 190 -1.49 0.30 21.55
C SER A 190 -2.23 -0.76 20.75
N ARG A 191 -1.71 -1.17 19.58
CA ARG A 191 -2.47 -1.95 18.59
C ARG A 191 -1.87 -3.29 18.22
N VAL A 192 -0.56 -3.47 18.45
CA VAL A 192 0.09 -4.76 18.16
C VAL A 192 -0.27 -5.78 19.22
N TYR A 193 -0.65 -6.96 18.79
CA TYR A 193 -0.97 -8.09 19.67
C TYR A 193 -0.22 -9.35 19.23
N LYS A 194 -0.03 -10.27 20.19
CA LYS A 194 0.54 -11.60 19.95
C LYS A 194 -0.55 -12.56 19.52
N ALA A 195 -0.26 -13.40 18.55
CA ALA A 195 -1.14 -14.49 18.13
C ALA A 195 -0.30 -15.67 17.61
N GLU A 196 -0.90 -16.85 17.58
CA GLU A 196 -0.37 -18.02 16.90
C GLU A 196 -1.12 -18.17 15.57
N TRP A 197 -0.40 -18.39 14.48
CA TRP A 197 -0.97 -18.64 13.16
C TRP A 197 -0.11 -19.62 12.39
N GLU A 198 -0.71 -20.70 11.89
CA GLU A 198 -0.02 -21.78 11.18
C GLU A 198 1.17 -22.39 11.95
N GLY A 199 1.09 -22.43 13.29
CA GLY A 199 2.17 -22.89 14.16
C GLY A 199 3.31 -21.90 14.37
N TYR A 200 3.18 -20.67 13.88
CA TYR A 200 4.13 -19.58 14.08
C TYR A 200 3.66 -18.59 15.14
N ASN A 201 4.58 -18.16 15.99
CA ASN A 201 4.33 -17.05 16.91
C ASN A 201 4.41 -15.71 16.16
N CYS A 202 3.33 -14.96 16.15
CA CYS A 202 3.17 -13.76 15.36
C CYS A 202 2.98 -12.51 16.23
N LEU A 203 3.51 -11.37 15.77
CA LEU A 203 2.99 -10.06 16.12
C LEU A 203 2.07 -9.59 15.01
N MET A 204 0.86 -9.21 15.36
CA MET A 204 -0.16 -8.84 14.40
C MET A 204 -0.70 -7.44 14.66
N VAL A 205 -1.06 -6.74 13.58
CA VAL A 205 -1.70 -5.41 13.69
C VAL A 205 -2.68 -5.19 12.55
N ASN A 206 -3.87 -4.69 12.89
CA ASN A 206 -4.80 -4.16 11.90
C ASN A 206 -4.37 -2.74 11.50
N TYR A 207 -3.38 -2.67 10.65
CA TYR A 207 -2.82 -1.43 10.14
C TYR A 207 -2.05 -1.71 8.85
N ARG A 208 -1.88 -0.70 8.01
CA ARG A 208 -1.07 -0.77 6.79
C ARG A 208 0.15 0.12 6.92
N PRO A 209 1.19 -0.31 7.64
CA PRO A 209 2.43 0.45 7.73
C PRO A 209 3.18 0.43 6.39
N SER A 210 4.10 1.37 6.23
CA SER A 210 5.00 1.42 5.07
C SER A 210 6.02 0.29 5.06
N SER A 211 6.36 -0.27 6.24
CA SER A 211 7.39 -1.32 6.37
C SER A 211 7.23 -2.13 7.67
N SER A 212 8.01 -3.22 7.77
CA SER A 212 8.13 -4.03 9.00
C SER A 212 8.70 -3.26 10.20
N ARG A 213 9.38 -2.14 9.97
CA ARG A 213 9.92 -1.27 11.04
C ARG A 213 8.85 -0.76 12.01
N PHE A 214 7.58 -0.82 11.60
CA PHE A 214 6.46 -0.56 12.51
C PHE A 214 6.51 -1.40 13.78
N PHE A 215 7.04 -2.61 13.73
CA PHE A 215 7.13 -3.51 14.88
C PHE A 215 8.38 -3.31 15.76
N GLU A 216 9.37 -2.53 15.31
CA GLU A 216 10.62 -2.30 16.07
C GLU A 216 10.38 -1.89 17.53
N PRO A 217 9.52 -0.92 17.86
CA PRO A 217 9.30 -0.52 19.26
C PRO A 217 8.75 -1.65 20.12
N VAL A 218 7.92 -2.51 19.52
CA VAL A 218 7.33 -3.65 20.23
C VAL A 218 8.37 -4.76 20.43
N LEU A 219 9.19 -5.03 19.41
CA LEU A 219 10.27 -6.01 19.50
C LEU A 219 11.33 -5.57 20.52
N GLU A 220 11.68 -4.28 20.56
CA GLU A 220 12.57 -3.71 21.58
C GLU A 220 11.98 -3.87 22.99
N ALA A 221 10.69 -3.58 23.18
CA ALA A 221 10.01 -3.73 24.47
C ALA A 221 9.92 -5.19 24.94
N LEU A 222 9.86 -6.14 24.02
CA LEU A 222 9.86 -7.58 24.30
C LEU A 222 11.25 -8.10 24.74
N GLY A 223 12.34 -7.43 24.38
CA GLY A 223 13.67 -7.86 24.70
C GLY A 223 13.96 -9.30 24.23
N ASP A 224 14.32 -10.18 25.17
CA ASP A 224 14.60 -11.59 24.83
C ASP A 224 13.41 -12.37 24.32
N GLU A 225 12.18 -12.00 24.66
CA GLU A 225 10.97 -12.65 24.15
C GLU A 225 10.79 -12.40 22.63
N ALA A 226 11.36 -11.33 22.08
CA ALA A 226 11.33 -11.06 20.64
C ALA A 226 11.95 -12.21 19.81
N LYS A 227 12.88 -12.98 20.39
CA LYS A 227 13.48 -14.16 19.76
C LYS A 227 12.49 -15.29 19.51
N ASN A 228 11.36 -15.30 20.23
CA ASN A 228 10.28 -16.27 20.07
C ASN A 228 9.27 -15.87 18.98
N ILE A 229 9.33 -14.65 18.49
CA ILE A 229 8.47 -14.20 17.40
C ILE A 229 9.03 -14.67 16.07
N ASP A 230 8.19 -15.32 15.28
CA ASP A 230 8.54 -15.87 13.97
C ASP A 230 8.15 -14.93 12.83
N LEU A 231 6.92 -14.38 12.91
CA LEU A 231 6.31 -13.56 11.87
C LEU A 231 5.80 -12.23 12.41
N LEU A 232 5.85 -11.21 11.53
CA LEU A 232 5.23 -9.90 11.75
C LEU A 232 4.14 -9.74 10.70
N VAL A 233 2.88 -9.55 11.12
CA VAL A 233 1.73 -9.58 10.23
C VAL A 233 0.96 -8.26 10.33
N THR A 234 0.78 -7.63 9.20
CA THR A 234 -0.10 -6.46 9.07
C THR A 234 -1.28 -6.82 8.19
N TYR A 235 -2.46 -6.32 8.50
CA TYR A 235 -3.63 -6.58 7.67
C TYR A 235 -4.57 -5.38 7.64
N ALA A 236 -5.21 -5.17 6.49
CA ALA A 236 -6.15 -4.08 6.31
C ALA A 236 -7.24 -4.47 5.31
N TRP A 237 -8.44 -3.92 5.51
CA TRP A 237 -9.54 -4.08 4.58
C TRP A 237 -9.32 -3.23 3.32
N LEU A 238 -9.44 -3.83 2.15
CA LEU A 238 -9.40 -3.14 0.86
C LEU A 238 -10.84 -2.88 0.39
N GLY A 239 -11.37 -1.70 0.70
CA GLY A 239 -12.76 -1.33 0.40
C GLY A 239 -13.13 -1.52 -1.08
N PHE A 240 -12.25 -1.11 -1.99
CA PHE A 240 -12.49 -1.22 -3.45
C PHE A 240 -12.50 -2.67 -3.97
N ARG A 241 -11.98 -3.64 -3.20
CA ARG A 241 -11.96 -5.07 -3.55
C ARG A 241 -12.91 -5.89 -2.69
N GLY A 242 -13.42 -5.34 -1.60
CA GLY A 242 -14.26 -6.05 -0.65
C GLY A 242 -13.57 -7.23 0.02
N CYS A 243 -12.25 -7.18 0.23
CA CYS A 243 -11.47 -8.25 0.83
C CYS A 243 -10.38 -7.70 1.75
N TRP A 244 -9.83 -8.56 2.59
CA TRP A 244 -8.65 -8.27 3.38
C TRP A 244 -7.37 -8.42 2.55
N LYS A 245 -6.40 -7.57 2.81
CA LYS A 245 -5.02 -7.79 2.42
C LYS A 245 -4.18 -7.98 3.68
N ALA A 246 -3.48 -9.11 3.74
CA ALA A 246 -2.45 -9.35 4.74
C ALA A 246 -1.06 -9.21 4.12
N THR A 247 -0.14 -8.60 4.85
CA THR A 247 1.29 -8.57 4.51
C THR A 247 2.06 -9.21 5.65
N VAL A 248 2.88 -10.18 5.33
CA VAL A 248 3.63 -11.01 6.27
C VAL A 248 5.11 -10.76 6.06
N TYR A 249 5.83 -10.50 7.14
CA TYR A 249 7.28 -10.33 7.15
C TYR A 249 7.91 -11.43 8.00
N ALA A 250 9.01 -12.00 7.54
CA ALA A 250 9.79 -12.92 8.34
C ALA A 250 10.57 -12.13 9.42
N ASN A 251 10.38 -12.47 10.68
CA ASN A 251 11.25 -12.00 11.75
C ASN A 251 12.50 -12.89 11.91
N LYS A 252 12.43 -14.10 11.34
CA LYS A 252 13.53 -15.07 11.29
C LYS A 252 13.92 -15.39 9.85
N PRO A 253 15.19 -15.36 9.48
CA PRO A 253 15.65 -15.51 8.09
C PRO A 253 15.41 -16.89 7.47
N LYS A 254 14.97 -17.89 8.25
CA LYS A 254 14.77 -19.26 7.78
C LYS A 254 13.41 -19.53 7.15
N ILE A 255 12.47 -18.59 7.23
CA ILE A 255 11.09 -18.76 6.75
C ILE A 255 10.98 -18.10 5.38
N ASP A 256 10.73 -18.88 4.34
CA ASP A 256 10.43 -18.36 2.99
C ASP A 256 8.94 -17.98 2.93
N ILE A 257 8.66 -16.70 3.15
CA ILE A 257 7.30 -16.15 3.18
C ILE A 257 6.63 -16.26 1.80
N GLY A 258 7.38 -15.98 0.72
CA GLY A 258 6.81 -16.06 -0.63
C GLY A 258 6.24 -17.42 -0.94
N LYS A 259 7.04 -18.47 -0.68
CA LYS A 259 6.65 -19.86 -0.89
C LYS A 259 5.52 -20.28 0.07
N PHE A 260 5.62 -19.94 1.35
CA PHE A 260 4.60 -20.24 2.36
C PHE A 260 3.23 -19.69 1.96
N LEU A 261 3.17 -18.43 1.51
CA LEU A 261 1.91 -17.79 1.13
C LEU A 261 1.36 -18.31 -0.20
N GLU A 262 2.24 -18.69 -1.14
CA GLU A 262 1.82 -19.31 -2.40
C GLU A 262 1.17 -20.67 -2.18
N GLU A 263 1.75 -21.50 -1.33
CA GLU A 263 1.25 -22.84 -1.05
C GLU A 263 -0.07 -22.85 -0.26
N LYS A 264 -0.25 -21.88 0.65
CA LYS A 264 -1.37 -21.89 1.60
C LYS A 264 -2.51 -20.93 1.27
N TYR A 265 -2.21 -19.77 0.68
CA TYR A 265 -3.14 -18.64 0.60
C TYR A 265 -3.31 -18.07 -0.81
N ALA A 266 -2.80 -18.71 -1.85
CA ALA A 266 -2.74 -18.18 -3.20
C ALA A 266 -2.13 -16.76 -3.24
N GLY A 267 -1.22 -16.49 -2.31
CA GLY A 267 -0.48 -15.24 -2.19
C GLY A 267 0.87 -15.33 -2.91
N GLY A 268 1.81 -14.50 -2.52
CA GLY A 268 3.16 -14.55 -3.03
C GLY A 268 4.04 -13.44 -2.47
N GLY A 269 5.30 -13.44 -2.88
CA GLY A 269 6.27 -12.46 -2.44
C GLY A 269 7.71 -12.93 -2.62
N GLN A 270 8.58 -12.37 -1.82
CA GLN A 270 10.00 -12.73 -1.68
C GLN A 270 10.20 -13.55 -0.40
N PRO A 271 11.36 -14.19 -0.19
CA PRO A 271 11.59 -14.98 1.02
C PRO A 271 11.35 -14.21 2.33
N GLY A 272 11.69 -12.92 2.38
CA GLY A 272 11.55 -12.11 3.60
C GLY A 272 10.18 -11.46 3.79
N VAL A 273 9.38 -11.33 2.74
CA VAL A 273 8.10 -10.61 2.78
C VAL A 273 7.16 -11.08 1.67
N GLY A 274 5.88 -11.18 2.01
CA GLY A 274 4.85 -11.51 1.03
C GLY A 274 3.50 -10.98 1.43
N SER A 275 2.52 -11.13 0.54
CA SER A 275 1.14 -10.73 0.83
C SER A 275 0.14 -11.66 0.16
N PHE A 276 -1.06 -11.72 0.74
CA PHE A 276 -2.19 -12.42 0.18
C PHE A 276 -3.50 -11.65 0.39
N LEU A 277 -4.51 -12.03 -0.38
CA LEU A 277 -5.86 -11.51 -0.24
C LEU A 277 -6.76 -12.62 0.31
N CYS A 278 -7.66 -12.28 1.20
CA CYS A 278 -8.61 -13.23 1.76
C CYS A 278 -9.94 -12.54 2.07
N ASP A 279 -11.00 -13.32 2.02
CA ASP A 279 -12.34 -12.85 2.38
C ASP A 279 -12.52 -12.77 3.89
N GLU A 280 -11.91 -13.71 4.60
CA GLU A 280 -11.90 -13.80 6.06
C GLU A 280 -10.46 -13.96 6.54
N LEU A 281 -10.13 -13.33 7.67
CA LEU A 281 -8.78 -13.42 8.24
C LEU A 281 -8.57 -14.81 8.84
N PRO A 282 -7.52 -15.56 8.44
CA PRO A 282 -7.33 -16.94 8.86
C PRO A 282 -6.98 -17.14 10.34
N TRP A 283 -6.72 -16.04 11.06
CA TRP A 283 -6.41 -16.03 12.51
C TRP A 283 -7.51 -15.40 13.36
N TYR A 284 -8.72 -15.23 12.85
CA TYR A 284 -9.80 -14.52 13.54
C TYR A 284 -10.17 -15.10 14.92
N GLU A 285 -9.85 -16.36 15.17
CA GLU A 285 -10.07 -17.04 16.46
C GLU A 285 -8.87 -16.95 17.42
N ALA A 286 -7.74 -16.35 16.99
CA ALA A 286 -6.55 -16.30 17.82
C ALA A 286 -6.72 -15.34 19.00
N SER A 287 -6.55 -15.86 20.20
CA SER A 287 -6.66 -15.10 21.44
C SER A 287 -5.56 -14.04 21.56
N SER A 288 -5.95 -12.80 21.87
CA SER A 288 -5.03 -11.68 22.10
C SER A 288 -4.46 -11.71 23.50
N ALA A 289 -3.13 -11.60 23.62
CA ALA A 289 -2.48 -11.22 24.87
C ALA A 289 -2.18 -9.71 24.84
N ILE A 290 -2.64 -8.98 25.86
CA ILE A 290 -2.37 -7.53 25.99
C ILE A 290 -0.90 -7.33 26.34
N MET A 291 -0.17 -6.60 25.48
CA MET A 291 1.19 -6.21 25.81
C MET A 291 1.21 -5.00 26.75
N LYS A 292 2.06 -5.04 27.80
CA LYS A 292 2.31 -3.89 28.66
C LYS A 292 3.10 -2.84 27.87
N HIS A 293 2.55 -1.61 27.82
CA HIS A 293 3.15 -0.49 27.08
C HIS A 293 4.48 -0.02 27.69
N PRO A 294 5.49 0.31 26.89
CA PRO A 294 6.60 1.14 27.34
C PRO A 294 6.08 2.55 27.64
N LYS A 295 6.50 3.12 28.75
CA LYS A 295 6.20 4.51 29.11
C LYS A 295 6.94 5.44 28.16
N ASN A 296 6.26 6.04 27.20
CA ASN A 296 6.81 7.10 26.38
C ASN A 296 6.42 8.47 26.93
N THR A 297 7.36 9.38 26.94
CA THR A 297 7.20 10.76 27.44
C THR A 297 6.46 11.61 26.39
N ILE A 298 5.41 12.29 26.87
CA ILE A 298 4.51 13.18 26.11
C ILE A 298 5.28 14.36 25.47
N ASP A 299 6.46 14.70 25.96
CA ASP A 299 7.22 15.88 25.53
C ASP A 299 7.78 15.79 24.11
N GLN A 300 8.06 14.58 23.60
CA GLN A 300 8.49 14.38 22.20
C GLN A 300 7.35 14.53 21.18
N TYR A 301 6.10 14.53 21.67
CA TYR A 301 4.91 14.61 20.83
C TYR A 301 4.58 16.03 20.37
N LEU A 302 4.90 17.04 21.19
CA LEU A 302 4.47 18.42 20.96
C LEU A 302 5.30 19.15 19.89
N ASP A 303 6.60 18.87 19.77
CA ASP A 303 7.48 19.56 18.81
C ASP A 303 7.30 19.08 17.37
N SER A 304 6.76 17.88 17.15
CA SER A 304 6.54 17.30 15.83
C SER A 304 5.22 17.72 15.15
N HIS A 305 4.30 18.36 15.89
CA HIS A 305 2.94 18.62 15.41
C HIS A 305 2.82 19.60 14.23
N ILE A 306 3.75 20.54 14.06
CA ILE A 306 3.65 21.57 13.00
C ILE A 306 4.00 20.95 11.64
N VAL A 307 5.06 20.17 11.58
CA VAL A 307 5.48 19.44 10.36
C VAL A 307 4.48 18.33 10.05
N ALA A 308 4.01 17.63 11.07
CA ALA A 308 3.01 16.57 11.00
C ALA A 308 1.71 17.00 10.29
N ARG A 309 1.21 18.22 10.51
CA ARG A 309 -0.05 18.68 9.87
C ARG A 309 0.02 18.74 8.35
N GLN A 310 1.13 19.18 7.77
CA GLN A 310 1.26 19.27 6.31
C GLN A 310 1.36 17.89 5.64
N TYR A 311 2.11 16.95 6.24
CA TYR A 311 2.25 15.59 5.74
C TYR A 311 0.98 14.76 5.98
N LYS A 312 0.28 14.97 7.10
CA LYS A 312 -0.99 14.33 7.40
C LYS A 312 -2.06 14.65 6.36
N GLN A 313 -2.15 15.92 5.90
CA GLN A 313 -3.07 16.29 4.83
C GLN A 313 -2.79 15.54 3.53
N GLN A 314 -1.52 15.40 3.14
CA GLN A 314 -1.13 14.71 1.91
C GLN A 314 -1.31 13.19 2.02
N GLY A 315 -1.02 12.61 3.18
CA GLY A 315 -1.26 11.21 3.50
C GLY A 315 -2.75 10.86 3.48
N ASN A 316 -3.59 11.70 4.07
CA ASN A 316 -5.04 11.52 4.11
C ASN A 316 -5.65 11.52 2.70
N ARG A 317 -5.18 12.39 1.79
CA ARG A 317 -5.64 12.40 0.39
C ARG A 317 -5.32 11.08 -0.32
N THR A 318 -4.10 10.57 -0.14
CA THR A 318 -3.69 9.31 -0.75
C THR A 318 -4.48 8.15 -0.17
N LEU A 319 -4.66 8.12 1.15
CA LEU A 319 -5.42 7.09 1.85
C LEU A 319 -6.88 7.10 1.42
N PHE A 320 -7.51 8.28 1.34
CA PHE A 320 -8.88 8.44 0.87
C PHE A 320 -9.07 7.88 -0.54
N ASN A 321 -8.24 8.29 -1.48
CA ASN A 321 -8.36 7.87 -2.88
C ASN A 321 -8.09 6.37 -3.10
N GLN A 322 -7.38 5.71 -2.18
CA GLN A 322 -6.97 4.31 -2.33
C GLN A 322 -7.81 3.32 -1.52
N ALA A 323 -8.45 3.76 -0.45
CA ALA A 323 -8.99 2.86 0.57
C ALA A 323 -10.43 3.14 0.99
N VAL A 324 -11.06 4.23 0.52
CA VAL A 324 -12.45 4.53 0.90
C VAL A 324 -13.41 3.66 0.09
N TYR A 325 -14.27 2.96 0.80
CA TYR A 325 -15.41 2.24 0.26
C TYR A 325 -16.67 3.10 0.37
N TYR A 326 -17.51 3.10 -0.65
CA TYR A 326 -18.76 3.88 -0.69
C TYR A 326 -19.96 2.96 -0.58
N ASP A 327 -20.89 3.29 0.32
CA ASP A 327 -22.13 2.54 0.47
C ASP A 327 -23.29 3.45 0.92
N VAL A 328 -24.51 2.96 0.76
CA VAL A 328 -25.71 3.60 1.28
C VAL A 328 -26.19 2.81 2.50
N VAL A 329 -25.94 3.33 3.69
CA VAL A 329 -26.33 2.71 4.94
C VAL A 329 -27.53 3.43 5.53
N LYS A 330 -28.67 2.74 5.64
CA LYS A 330 -29.92 3.31 6.18
C LYS A 330 -30.36 4.62 5.48
N GLY A 331 -30.06 4.75 4.19
CA GLY A 331 -30.41 5.94 3.39
C GLY A 331 -29.40 7.07 3.41
N PHE A 332 -28.28 6.93 4.12
CA PHE A 332 -27.18 7.88 4.12
C PHE A 332 -26.04 7.41 3.20
N ASN A 333 -25.49 8.31 2.40
CA ASN A 333 -24.29 8.07 1.62
C ASN A 333 -23.07 8.05 2.54
N CYS A 334 -22.43 6.90 2.69
CA CYS A 334 -21.32 6.68 3.60
C CYS A 334 -20.00 6.48 2.86
N GLY A 335 -18.96 7.18 3.31
CA GLY A 335 -17.57 6.84 3.02
C GLY A 335 -17.01 5.98 4.16
N ILE A 336 -16.55 4.77 3.88
CA ILE A 336 -16.12 3.80 4.88
C ILE A 336 -14.65 3.44 4.64
N ILE A 337 -13.83 3.54 5.66
CA ILE A 337 -12.40 3.24 5.56
C ILE A 337 -11.89 2.46 6.78
N ASN A 338 -11.06 1.46 6.52
CA ASN A 338 -10.25 0.83 7.56
C ASN A 338 -9.05 1.72 7.88
N CYS A 339 -9.17 2.51 8.92
CA CYS A 339 -8.14 3.46 9.33
C CYS A 339 -8.18 3.66 10.84
N PRO A 340 -7.04 3.60 11.53
CA PRO A 340 -6.95 3.87 12.95
C PRO A 340 -7.14 5.35 13.31
N GLU A 341 -7.10 6.24 12.33
CA GLU A 341 -7.19 7.68 12.57
C GLU A 341 -8.60 8.13 12.97
N GLU A 342 -8.66 8.93 14.03
CA GLU A 342 -9.89 9.51 14.57
C GLU A 342 -10.11 10.94 14.03
N ASN A 343 -9.97 11.11 12.72
CA ASN A 343 -10.01 12.44 12.12
C ASN A 343 -10.90 12.47 10.88
N LYS A 344 -12.00 13.24 10.94
CA LYS A 344 -12.90 13.43 9.82
C LYS A 344 -12.25 14.07 8.59
N SER A 345 -11.12 14.77 8.76
CA SER A 345 -10.42 15.42 7.64
C SER A 345 -9.95 14.45 6.55
N ILE A 346 -9.96 13.14 6.84
CA ILE A 346 -9.71 12.12 5.83
C ILE A 346 -10.79 12.14 4.73
N PHE A 347 -12.01 12.59 5.06
CA PHE A 347 -13.13 12.69 4.12
C PHE A 347 -13.23 14.05 3.42
N ASP A 348 -12.41 15.05 3.81
CA ASP A 348 -12.36 16.37 3.15
C ASP A 348 -11.78 16.29 1.72
N TYR A 349 -11.20 15.16 1.37
CA TYR A 349 -10.61 14.87 0.06
C TYR A 349 -11.54 14.10 -0.88
N ALA A 350 -12.84 13.98 -0.55
CA ALA A 350 -13.83 13.42 -1.47
C ALA A 350 -13.76 14.18 -2.81
N ASP A 351 -13.63 13.42 -3.89
CA ASP A 351 -13.64 14.00 -5.23
C ASP A 351 -14.95 14.76 -5.44
N LYS A 352 -14.88 15.96 -6.01
CA LYS A 352 -16.06 16.77 -6.34
C LYS A 352 -17.03 16.06 -7.29
N ASN A 353 -16.59 15.01 -7.95
CA ASN A 353 -17.38 14.17 -8.85
C ASN A 353 -18.08 12.99 -8.13
N LEU A 354 -17.85 12.80 -6.84
CA LEU A 354 -18.52 11.78 -6.04
C LEU A 354 -19.79 12.33 -5.41
N PRO A 355 -20.83 11.47 -5.15
CA PRO A 355 -22.00 11.91 -4.43
C PRO A 355 -21.60 12.46 -3.07
N CYS A 356 -22.18 13.61 -2.66
CA CYS A 356 -21.94 14.19 -1.35
C CYS A 356 -22.10 13.12 -0.27
N LEU A 357 -21.03 12.89 0.50
CA LEU A 357 -21.08 11.98 1.62
C LEU A 357 -21.89 12.61 2.76
N ASP A 358 -22.78 11.82 3.33
CA ASP A 358 -23.54 12.19 4.50
C ASP A 358 -22.81 11.82 5.78
N LEU A 359 -22.14 10.66 5.77
CA LEU A 359 -21.37 10.13 6.88
C LEU A 359 -19.99 9.66 6.44
N GLY A 360 -18.99 9.92 7.29
CA GLY A 360 -17.67 9.30 7.23
C GLY A 360 -17.53 8.26 8.34
N ILE A 361 -17.07 7.07 8.01
CA ILE A 361 -16.92 5.97 8.96
C ILE A 361 -15.48 5.46 8.90
N THR A 362 -14.77 5.58 10.00
CA THR A 362 -13.46 4.93 10.18
C THR A 362 -13.60 3.76 11.14
N TRP A 363 -12.82 2.70 10.93
CA TRP A 363 -12.81 1.57 11.83
C TRP A 363 -11.45 0.87 11.83
N CYS A 364 -11.11 0.24 12.94
CA CYS A 364 -9.92 -0.60 13.06
C CYS A 364 -10.14 -1.65 14.17
N TRP A 365 -9.32 -2.70 14.13
CA TRP A 365 -9.26 -3.68 15.21
C TRP A 365 -8.34 -3.17 16.31
N GLU A 366 -8.78 -3.26 17.56
CA GLU A 366 -8.02 -2.88 18.72
C GLU A 366 -7.50 -4.10 19.51
N ASN A 367 -6.47 -3.90 20.30
CA ASN A 367 -5.87 -4.96 21.13
C ASN A 367 -6.77 -5.48 22.26
N ASN A 368 -7.91 -4.84 22.52
CA ASN A 368 -8.93 -5.29 23.47
C ASN A 368 -9.88 -6.34 22.90
N GLY A 369 -9.63 -6.82 21.68
CA GLY A 369 -10.45 -7.82 21.00
C GLY A 369 -11.74 -7.28 20.38
N LYS A 370 -11.84 -5.96 20.16
CA LYS A 370 -13.02 -5.30 19.59
C LYS A 370 -12.64 -4.42 18.41
N TYR A 371 -13.60 -4.20 17.52
CA TYR A 371 -13.49 -3.15 16.52
C TYR A 371 -13.83 -1.81 17.13
N LYS A 372 -12.94 -0.84 16.95
CA LYS A 372 -13.21 0.56 17.17
C LYS A 372 -13.81 1.15 15.92
N VAL A 373 -14.97 1.79 16.03
CA VAL A 373 -15.67 2.44 14.93
C VAL A 373 -15.92 3.90 15.30
N VAL A 374 -15.60 4.81 14.40
CA VAL A 374 -15.89 6.24 14.56
C VAL A 374 -16.73 6.72 13.38
N ILE A 375 -17.87 7.35 13.67
CA ILE A 375 -18.77 7.89 12.66
C ILE A 375 -18.81 9.42 12.78
N TYR A 376 -18.55 10.08 11.65
CA TYR A 376 -18.54 11.53 11.51
C TYR A 376 -19.71 12.01 10.66
N PRO A 377 -20.50 12.98 11.11
CA PRO A 377 -21.45 13.68 10.23
C PRO A 377 -20.65 14.59 9.28
N LEU A 378 -20.83 14.41 7.98
CA LEU A 378 -20.17 15.19 6.93
C LEU A 378 -21.10 16.17 6.25
N SER A 379 -22.41 15.84 6.19
CA SER A 379 -23.45 16.72 5.67
C SER A 379 -24.36 17.20 6.79
N GLY A 380 -25.12 18.28 6.55
CA GLY A 380 -26.13 18.76 7.50
C GLY A 380 -27.38 17.88 7.61
N LYS A 381 -27.44 16.72 6.95
CA LYS A 381 -28.61 15.82 6.94
C LYS A 381 -28.83 15.10 8.27
N ILE A 382 -27.78 14.93 9.07
CA ILE A 382 -27.86 14.27 10.35
C ILE A 382 -27.20 15.13 11.42
N ASN A 383 -27.89 15.41 12.50
CA ASN A 383 -27.33 16.04 13.66
C ASN A 383 -26.85 14.98 14.66
N ARG A 384 -26.28 15.41 15.76
CA ARG A 384 -25.71 14.55 16.80
C ARG A 384 -26.70 13.53 17.35
N ASP A 385 -27.92 13.96 17.67
CA ASP A 385 -28.95 13.08 18.25
C ASP A 385 -29.44 12.06 17.22
N GLY A 386 -29.56 12.49 15.96
CA GLY A 386 -29.82 11.62 14.84
C GLY A 386 -28.71 10.59 14.62
N LEU A 387 -27.43 10.96 14.85
CA LEU A 387 -26.31 10.05 14.73
C LEU A 387 -26.32 8.99 15.84
N ILE A 388 -26.65 9.37 17.08
CA ILE A 388 -26.82 8.43 18.20
C ILE A 388 -27.94 7.43 17.87
N LYS A 389 -29.06 7.91 17.38
CA LYS A 389 -30.16 7.05 16.94
C LYS A 389 -29.77 6.13 15.79
N PHE A 390 -29.06 6.66 14.80
CA PHE A 390 -28.52 5.85 13.69
C PHE A 390 -27.65 4.68 14.19
N ILE A 391 -26.77 4.93 15.18
CA ILE A 391 -25.92 3.89 15.78
C ILE A 391 -26.77 2.85 16.52
N ALA A 392 -27.75 3.30 17.30
CA ALA A 392 -28.69 2.40 17.98
C ALA A 392 -29.50 1.53 16.97
N ASP A 393 -29.96 2.13 15.87
CA ASP A 393 -30.67 1.44 14.80
C ASP A 393 -29.79 0.42 14.04
N LEU A 394 -28.47 0.51 14.15
CA LEU A 394 -27.52 -0.51 13.67
C LEU A 394 -27.39 -1.68 14.66
N GLY A 395 -28.05 -1.63 15.81
CA GLY A 395 -28.06 -2.69 16.80
C GLY A 395 -26.91 -2.62 17.80
N TYR A 396 -26.31 -1.44 17.99
CA TYR A 396 -25.24 -1.25 18.96
C TYR A 396 -25.77 -0.55 20.23
N GLU A 397 -25.79 -1.31 21.32
CA GLU A 397 -26.15 -0.83 22.63
C GLU A 397 -24.89 -0.60 23.46
N GLY A 398 -24.64 0.62 23.88
CA GLY A 398 -23.70 0.99 24.95
C GLY A 398 -22.42 1.69 24.55
N GLY A 399 -21.92 2.50 25.46
CA GLY A 399 -20.54 2.98 25.53
C GLY A 399 -20.02 3.88 24.40
N ALA A 400 -20.88 4.65 23.73
CA ALA A 400 -20.41 5.62 22.74
C ALA A 400 -19.71 6.80 23.43
N SER A 401 -18.48 7.08 23.00
CA SER A 401 -17.71 8.26 23.41
C SER A 401 -17.70 9.30 22.30
N ILE A 402 -17.77 10.57 22.69
CA ILE A 402 -17.66 11.67 21.72
C ILE A 402 -16.20 11.98 21.53
N ILE A 403 -15.74 11.93 20.27
CA ILE A 403 -14.38 12.27 19.89
C ILE A 403 -14.43 13.32 18.79
N ASN A 404 -13.87 14.49 19.07
CA ASN A 404 -13.91 15.62 18.15
C ASN A 404 -15.35 15.87 17.65
N ASP A 405 -15.59 15.79 16.34
CA ASP A 405 -16.92 15.96 15.73
C ASP A 405 -17.62 14.62 15.44
N GLY A 406 -17.11 13.49 15.94
CA GLY A 406 -17.65 12.15 15.68
C GLY A 406 -18.12 11.42 16.94
N ILE A 407 -18.73 10.26 16.73
CA ILE A 407 -19.11 9.33 17.81
C ILE A 407 -18.30 8.05 17.63
N MET A 408 -17.55 7.69 18.67
CA MET A 408 -16.77 6.46 18.74
C MET A 408 -17.49 5.41 19.57
N TYR A 409 -17.44 4.17 19.14
CA TYR A 409 -17.94 3.01 19.87
C TYR A 409 -17.14 1.74 19.53
N PHE A 410 -17.26 0.72 20.39
CA PHE A 410 -16.58 -0.55 20.22
C PHE A 410 -17.59 -1.66 19.94
N VAL A 411 -17.27 -2.54 19.00
CA VAL A 411 -18.14 -3.64 18.59
C VAL A 411 -17.36 -4.95 18.43
N ASP A 412 -18.01 -6.06 18.70
CA ASP A 412 -17.45 -7.39 18.52
C ASP A 412 -17.47 -7.80 17.03
N MET A 413 -18.42 -7.29 16.25
CA MET A 413 -18.58 -7.53 14.81
C MET A 413 -18.88 -6.24 14.07
N LEU A 414 -18.22 -6.02 12.93
CA LEU A 414 -18.51 -4.85 12.09
C LEU A 414 -19.91 -4.95 11.45
N PRO A 415 -20.69 -3.86 11.48
CA PRO A 415 -22.04 -3.82 10.90
C PRO A 415 -22.05 -4.10 9.39
N PHE A 416 -20.89 -3.88 8.75
CA PHE A 416 -20.72 -3.96 7.30
C PHE A 416 -20.47 -5.38 6.79
N SER A 417 -20.18 -6.34 7.68
CA SER A 417 -19.97 -7.76 7.30
C SER A 417 -21.21 -8.43 6.68
N LYS A 418 -22.41 -7.87 6.94
CA LYS A 418 -23.67 -8.33 6.31
C LYS A 418 -23.94 -7.75 4.92
N LEU A 419 -23.18 -6.74 4.48
CA LEU A 419 -23.37 -6.07 3.18
C LEU A 419 -22.75 -6.85 2.01
N LYS A 420 -21.87 -7.79 2.27
CA LYS A 420 -21.19 -8.62 1.26
C LYS A 420 -22.14 -9.38 0.32
N ARG A 421 -23.33 -9.76 0.77
CA ARG A 421 -24.31 -10.52 -0.04
C ARG A 421 -25.08 -9.71 -1.07
N LYS A 422 -25.05 -8.38 -1.02
CA LYS A 422 -25.74 -7.53 -1.99
C LYS A 422 -24.86 -7.03 -3.15
N ALA A 423 -23.55 -6.92 -2.94
CA ALA A 423 -22.61 -6.50 -3.98
C ALA A 423 -22.45 -7.55 -5.09
N GLU A 424 -22.51 -8.84 -4.75
CA GLU A 424 -22.44 -9.93 -5.73
C GLU A 424 -23.66 -9.97 -6.67
N THR A 425 -24.82 -9.49 -6.21
CA THR A 425 -26.03 -9.47 -7.04
C THR A 425 -26.07 -8.28 -8.02
N LEU A 426 -25.30 -7.22 -7.77
CA LEU A 426 -25.23 -6.04 -8.66
C LEU A 426 -24.15 -6.18 -9.75
N LEU A 427 -23.10 -6.97 -9.53
CA LEU A 427 -22.06 -7.22 -10.53
C LEU A 427 -22.44 -8.26 -11.59
N THR A 428 -23.53 -8.99 -11.40
CA THR A 428 -24.09 -9.92 -12.39
C THR A 428 -25.15 -9.27 -13.30
N GLN A 429 -25.43 -7.96 -13.15
CA GLN A 429 -26.40 -7.21 -13.96
C GLN A 429 -25.78 -6.03 -14.75
N ILE A 430 -24.46 -5.89 -14.79
CA ILE A 430 -23.71 -5.03 -15.69
C ILE A 430 -22.74 -5.91 -16.47
#